data_6d4d755d72b626b032880435136454da
#
_entry.id   6d4d755d72b626b032880435136454da
#
_cell.length_a   1.000
_cell.length_b   1.000
_cell.length_c   1.000
_cell.angle_alpha   90.00
_cell.angle_beta   90.00
_cell.angle_gamma   90.00
#
_symmetry.space_group_name_H-M   'P 1'
#
loop_
_entity.id
_entity.type
_entity.pdbx_description
1 polymer ?
#
loop_
_entity_poly.entity_id
_entity_poly.type
_entity_poly.pdbx_seq_one_letter_code
_entity_poly.pdbx_strand_id
1 'polypeptide(L)'
;MPTGSQVMKKANSGKARLLILLLAVTALSVATVACGSDSSGGGSSSDGPIAKIDATERIYTIQDFIDAGFKKSKTYDVEGLPEALEVLYGFYGVDPYNRQEYEVRFYPSHAEAIVTGIDYADEVTGPDAVLLKDVQRYKEGLRERRLCTGNGGHHVGKCDLPKYFDYVVVGNMILLCQGKDSSISLQNCADMMAVVQ
;
A
#
# COMPACT_ATOMS: atom_id res chain seq x y z
N MET A 1 -73.12 5.07 -1.78
CA MET A 1 -74.19 4.31 -1.02
C MET A 1 -73.64 2.96 -0.66
N PRO A 2 -73.87 2.39 0.47
CA PRO A 2 -73.69 2.91 1.80
C PRO A 2 -72.66 2.09 2.62
N THR A 3 -72.06 2.74 3.60
CA THR A 3 -72.28 2.63 5.08
C THR A 3 -72.06 1.28 5.75
N GLY A 4 -71.32 1.31 6.80
CA GLY A 4 -71.48 0.49 7.98
C GLY A 4 -70.13 0.24 8.67
N SER A 5 -69.72 1.02 9.59
CA SER A 5 -70.11 1.14 11.01
C SER A 5 -69.37 0.13 11.88
N GLN A 6 -68.43 0.73 12.66
CA GLN A 6 -68.34 0.61 14.11
C GLN A 6 -68.49 -0.78 14.75
N VAL A 7 -67.59 -1.15 15.60
CA VAL A 7 -67.87 -1.35 17.01
C VAL A 7 -66.59 -1.44 17.87
N MET A 8 -66.50 -0.53 18.81
CA MET A 8 -65.64 -0.62 20.00
C MET A 8 -66.14 -1.67 20.97
N LYS A 9 -65.21 -2.22 21.79
CA LYS A 9 -65.39 -2.62 23.21
C LYS A 9 -64.00 -2.91 23.74
N LYS A 10 -63.43 -2.11 24.58
CA LYS A 10 -63.61 -1.76 26.01
C LYS A 10 -63.20 -2.88 26.98
N ALA A 11 -62.05 -2.63 27.61
CA ALA A 11 -61.66 -2.68 29.00
C ALA A 11 -62.01 -3.91 29.87
N ASN A 12 -61.01 -4.36 30.61
CA ASN A 12 -61.02 -4.49 32.11
C ASN A 12 -59.58 -4.87 32.53
N SER A 13 -58.90 -4.12 33.31
CA SER A 13 -58.92 -3.87 34.76
C SER A 13 -58.86 -5.14 35.62
N GLY A 14 -57.75 -5.39 36.23
CA GLY A 14 -57.53 -6.38 37.26
C GLY A 14 -56.26 -6.06 38.05
N LYS A 15 -56.46 -5.29 39.11
CA LYS A 15 -55.51 -5.06 40.21
C LYS A 15 -55.31 -6.34 41.01
N ALA A 16 -54.08 -6.64 41.45
CA ALA A 16 -53.82 -6.84 42.89
C ALA A 16 -52.45 -7.54 43.12
N ARG A 17 -51.67 -6.83 43.90
CA ARG A 17 -51.02 -7.24 45.17
C ARG A 17 -49.83 -8.19 45.08
N LEU A 18 -48.66 -7.62 45.27
CA LEU A 18 -47.89 -7.52 46.50
C LEU A 18 -47.55 -8.86 47.14
N LEU A 19 -46.31 -9.28 47.03
CA LEU A 19 -45.57 -9.85 48.14
C LEU A 19 -44.05 -9.72 47.95
N ILE A 20 -43.48 -9.08 48.95
CA ILE A 20 -42.08 -8.86 49.22
C ILE A 20 -41.44 -10.17 49.63
N LEU A 21 -40.31 -10.53 49.09
CA LEU A 21 -39.34 -11.36 49.80
C LEU A 21 -37.93 -10.99 49.35
N LEU A 22 -37.27 -10.35 50.26
CA LEU A 22 -35.81 -10.10 50.29
C LEU A 22 -35.08 -11.44 50.33
N LEU A 23 -34.11 -11.60 49.44
CA LEU A 23 -32.92 -12.40 49.72
C LEU A 23 -31.75 -11.83 48.95
N ALA A 24 -30.84 -11.28 49.72
CA ALA A 24 -29.53 -10.83 49.31
C ALA A 24 -28.68 -12.03 48.91
N VAL A 25 -28.08 -12.00 47.72
CA VAL A 25 -26.91 -12.83 47.43
C VAL A 25 -25.98 -12.03 46.52
N THR A 26 -24.90 -11.61 47.14
CA THR A 26 -23.51 -11.47 46.64
C THR A 26 -23.29 -11.04 45.19
N ALA A 27 -22.76 -9.84 45.11
CA ALA A 27 -22.02 -9.30 43.97
C ALA A 27 -20.88 -10.24 43.53
N LEU A 28 -20.95 -10.73 42.30
CA LEU A 28 -19.78 -11.22 41.57
C LEU A 28 -19.63 -10.31 40.38
N SER A 29 -18.76 -9.34 40.55
CA SER A 29 -18.36 -8.40 39.49
C SER A 29 -17.58 -9.16 38.41
N VAL A 30 -18.24 -9.59 37.38
CA VAL A 30 -17.57 -9.98 36.14
C VAL A 30 -17.29 -8.70 35.39
N ALA A 31 -16.04 -8.25 35.45
CA ALA A 31 -15.54 -7.24 34.54
C ALA A 31 -15.54 -7.82 33.11
N THR A 32 -16.60 -7.57 32.38
CA THR A 32 -16.57 -7.74 30.92
C THR A 32 -15.65 -6.67 30.35
N VAL A 33 -14.44 -7.07 30.01
CA VAL A 33 -13.59 -6.30 29.09
C VAL A 33 -14.38 -6.25 27.79
N ALA A 34 -15.02 -5.12 27.53
CA ALA A 34 -15.54 -4.79 26.21
C ALA A 34 -14.34 -4.58 25.31
N CYS A 35 -13.94 -5.62 24.58
CA CYS A 35 -13.16 -5.43 23.37
C CYS A 35 -14.03 -4.61 22.43
N GLY A 36 -13.68 -3.33 22.29
CA GLY A 36 -14.20 -2.48 21.24
C GLY A 36 -13.90 -3.16 19.91
N SER A 37 -14.95 -3.41 19.14
CA SER A 37 -14.82 -3.81 17.73
C SER A 37 -14.36 -2.60 16.97
N ASP A 38 -13.05 -2.42 16.90
CA ASP A 38 -12.48 -1.52 15.92
C ASP A 38 -12.62 -2.16 14.55
N SER A 39 -13.25 -1.41 13.71
CA SER A 39 -13.46 -1.67 12.30
C SER A 39 -12.17 -2.12 11.64
N SER A 40 -12.21 -3.29 11.05
CA SER A 40 -11.17 -3.89 10.22
C SER A 40 -10.76 -2.99 9.07
N GLY A 41 -9.77 -2.14 9.31
CA GLY A 41 -8.82 -1.79 8.29
C GLY A 41 -7.89 -2.99 8.13
N GLY A 42 -7.85 -3.59 6.95
CA GLY A 42 -6.93 -4.67 6.63
C GLY A 42 -5.49 -4.19 6.75
N GLY A 43 -4.94 -4.23 7.95
CA GLY A 43 -3.52 -4.05 8.17
C GLY A 43 -2.82 -5.34 7.76
N SER A 44 -2.19 -5.37 6.61
CA SER A 44 -1.11 -6.31 6.35
C SER A 44 -0.09 -6.12 7.46
N SER A 45 0.06 -7.12 8.31
CA SER A 45 1.18 -7.20 9.25
C SER A 45 2.47 -7.24 8.44
N SER A 46 3.13 -6.09 8.32
CA SER A 46 4.44 -6.02 7.69
C SER A 46 5.47 -6.46 8.71
N ASP A 47 5.95 -7.69 8.60
CA ASP A 47 7.18 -8.13 9.29
C ASP A 47 8.45 -7.46 8.71
N GLY A 48 8.29 -6.46 7.87
CA GLY A 48 9.36 -5.76 7.17
C GLY A 48 9.71 -4.39 7.78
N PRO A 49 10.81 -3.77 7.32
CA PRO A 49 11.29 -2.47 7.81
C PRO A 49 10.36 -1.30 7.47
N ILE A 50 9.44 -1.49 6.52
CA ILE A 50 8.43 -0.52 6.09
C ILE A 50 7.14 -1.24 5.70
N ALA A 51 6.00 -0.61 5.95
CA ALA A 51 4.72 -1.10 5.45
C ALA A 51 4.69 -1.06 3.91
N LYS A 52 4.22 -2.14 3.28
CA LYS A 52 4.11 -2.19 1.82
C LYS A 52 3.12 -1.16 1.28
N ILE A 53 2.07 -0.89 2.03
CA ILE A 53 1.05 0.11 1.69
C ILE A 53 0.86 1.04 2.90
N ASP A 54 1.06 2.33 2.69
CA ASP A 54 0.85 3.38 3.67
C ASP A 54 -0.08 4.45 3.07
N ALA A 55 -1.30 4.51 3.59
CA ALA A 55 -2.37 5.40 3.14
C ALA A 55 -2.25 6.81 3.76
N THR A 56 -1.04 7.36 3.85
CA THR A 56 -0.87 8.75 4.26
C THR A 56 -1.57 9.70 3.27
N GLU A 57 -2.18 10.77 3.79
CA GLU A 57 -2.80 11.83 2.97
C GLU A 57 -1.78 12.76 2.28
N ARG A 58 -0.50 12.54 2.53
CA ARG A 58 0.55 13.35 1.93
C ARG A 58 0.62 13.13 0.41
N ILE A 59 0.71 14.24 -0.31
CA ILE A 59 1.00 14.25 -1.75
C ILE A 59 2.49 14.49 -1.94
N TYR A 60 3.16 13.48 -2.42
CA TYR A 60 4.59 13.53 -2.75
C TYR A 60 4.81 14.03 -4.17
N THR A 61 5.94 14.71 -4.34
CA THR A 61 6.40 15.24 -5.63
C THR A 61 7.86 14.86 -5.85
N ILE A 62 8.34 15.03 -7.07
CA ILE A 62 9.78 14.84 -7.36
C ILE A 62 10.66 15.78 -6.53
N GLN A 63 10.16 16.96 -6.17
CA GLN A 63 10.95 17.92 -5.40
C GLN A 63 11.28 17.40 -4.01
N ASP A 64 10.34 16.69 -3.35
CA ASP A 64 10.61 16.05 -2.05
C ASP A 64 11.79 15.08 -2.13
N PHE A 65 11.89 14.32 -3.23
CA PHE A 65 13.00 13.40 -3.46
C PHE A 65 14.32 14.13 -3.77
N ILE A 66 14.27 15.18 -4.58
CA ILE A 66 15.46 15.99 -4.91
C ILE A 66 16.03 16.65 -3.65
N ASP A 67 15.18 17.21 -2.80
CA ASP A 67 15.57 17.87 -1.55
C ASP A 67 16.16 16.86 -0.56
N ALA A 68 15.68 15.61 -0.58
CA ALA A 68 16.23 14.49 0.16
C ALA A 68 17.59 13.98 -0.39
N GLY A 69 18.03 14.49 -1.55
CA GLY A 69 19.31 14.11 -2.17
C GLY A 69 19.23 13.05 -3.26
N PHE A 70 18.02 12.67 -3.68
CA PHE A 70 17.82 11.79 -4.83
C PHE A 70 18.41 12.41 -6.11
N LYS A 71 19.13 11.62 -6.87
CA LYS A 71 19.74 12.03 -8.14
C LYS A 71 18.92 11.50 -9.30
N LYS A 72 18.01 12.34 -9.80
CA LYS A 72 17.22 12.02 -10.99
C LYS A 72 18.14 11.79 -12.19
N SER A 73 18.00 10.66 -12.86
CA SER A 73 18.73 10.27 -14.06
C SER A 73 17.86 10.35 -15.31
N LYS A 74 16.60 9.88 -15.20
CA LYS A 74 15.66 9.87 -16.33
C LYS A 74 14.26 10.25 -15.87
N THR A 75 13.50 10.83 -16.76
CA THR A 75 12.05 10.91 -16.73
C THR A 75 11.53 10.01 -17.84
N TYR A 76 10.57 9.16 -17.55
CA TYR A 76 9.94 8.27 -18.50
C TYR A 76 8.62 8.86 -18.99
N ASP A 77 8.26 8.53 -20.23
CA ASP A 77 6.92 8.79 -20.73
C ASP A 77 5.92 7.95 -19.94
N VAL A 78 4.79 8.53 -19.58
CA VAL A 78 3.71 7.85 -18.83
C VAL A 78 2.73 7.12 -19.75
N GLU A 79 2.89 7.22 -21.07
CA GLU A 79 2.06 6.48 -22.03
C GLU A 79 2.14 4.98 -21.76
N GLY A 80 0.99 4.36 -21.53
CA GLY A 80 0.90 2.94 -21.16
C GLY A 80 0.99 2.64 -19.66
N LEU A 81 1.06 3.67 -18.81
CA LEU A 81 0.90 3.56 -17.35
C LEU A 81 -0.33 4.37 -16.91
N PRO A 82 -1.51 3.76 -16.75
CA PRO A 82 -2.75 4.48 -16.50
C PRO A 82 -2.65 5.41 -15.28
N GLU A 83 -3.21 6.61 -15.41
CA GLU A 83 -3.32 7.65 -14.38
C GLU A 83 -1.98 8.11 -13.77
N ALA A 84 -0.83 7.60 -14.22
CA ALA A 84 0.46 8.10 -13.76
C ALA A 84 0.68 9.54 -14.27
N LEU A 85 1.09 10.40 -13.35
CA LEU A 85 1.42 11.81 -13.66
C LEU A 85 2.87 11.98 -14.06
N GLU A 86 3.77 11.27 -13.40
CA GLU A 86 5.20 11.33 -13.65
C GLU A 86 5.86 10.01 -13.23
N VAL A 87 6.86 9.57 -13.99
CA VAL A 87 7.68 8.40 -13.66
C VAL A 87 9.14 8.77 -13.81
N LEU A 88 9.91 8.46 -12.78
CA LEU A 88 11.32 8.84 -12.68
C LEU A 88 12.19 7.64 -12.35
N TYR A 89 13.37 7.67 -12.88
CA TYR A 89 14.46 6.78 -12.50
C TYR A 89 15.64 7.57 -11.98
N GLY A 90 16.27 7.08 -10.91
CA GLY A 90 17.44 7.72 -10.35
C GLY A 90 18.06 6.92 -9.21
N PHE A 91 18.88 7.63 -8.44
CA PHE A 91 19.80 7.04 -7.47
C PHE A 91 19.70 7.78 -6.14
N TYR A 92 19.81 7.03 -5.05
CA TYR A 92 20.04 7.59 -3.73
C TYR A 92 21.09 6.77 -2.98
N GLY A 93 21.89 7.44 -2.18
CA GLY A 93 22.88 6.86 -1.28
C GLY A 93 23.92 7.87 -0.88
N VAL A 94 24.35 7.80 0.37
CA VAL A 94 25.38 8.70 0.95
C VAL A 94 26.74 8.49 0.26
N ASP A 95 27.08 7.22 0.01
CA ASP A 95 28.29 6.84 -0.72
C ASP A 95 28.00 6.85 -2.23
N PRO A 96 28.70 7.68 -3.03
CA PRO A 96 28.51 7.74 -4.46
C PRO A 96 28.86 6.43 -5.20
N TYR A 97 29.62 5.53 -4.58
CA TYR A 97 29.99 4.23 -5.12
C TYR A 97 29.03 3.10 -4.71
N ASN A 98 28.14 3.36 -3.77
CA ASN A 98 27.17 2.38 -3.26
C ASN A 98 25.75 2.95 -3.25
N ARG A 99 25.36 3.63 -4.33
CA ARG A 99 24.00 4.16 -4.51
C ARG A 99 23.05 3.05 -4.91
N GLN A 100 21.86 3.10 -4.34
CA GLN A 100 20.75 2.26 -4.75
C GLN A 100 19.96 2.94 -5.87
N GLU A 101 19.35 2.13 -6.72
CA GLU A 101 18.54 2.57 -7.83
C GLU A 101 17.06 2.46 -7.49
N TYR A 102 16.29 3.44 -7.97
CA TYR A 102 14.86 3.53 -7.69
C TYR A 102 14.10 3.95 -8.95
N GLU A 103 12.86 3.45 -9.06
CA GLU A 103 11.85 3.99 -9.96
C GLU A 103 10.72 4.54 -9.12
N VAL A 104 10.34 5.80 -9.31
CA VAL A 104 9.26 6.47 -8.58
C VAL A 104 8.15 6.79 -9.56
N ARG A 105 6.93 6.39 -9.25
CA ARG A 105 5.72 6.64 -10.04
C ARG A 105 4.76 7.48 -9.22
N PHE A 106 4.40 8.66 -9.69
CA PHE A 106 3.45 9.56 -9.02
C PHE A 106 2.08 9.48 -9.67
N TYR A 107 1.05 9.50 -8.84
CA TYR A 107 -0.36 9.42 -9.21
C TYR A 107 -1.13 10.63 -8.64
N PRO A 108 -2.38 10.90 -9.09
CA PRO A 108 -3.18 11.98 -8.53
C PRO A 108 -3.51 11.80 -7.04
N SER A 109 -3.64 10.55 -6.60
CA SER A 109 -4.00 10.20 -5.22
C SER A 109 -3.49 8.81 -4.84
N HIS A 110 -3.55 8.49 -3.54
CA HIS A 110 -3.30 7.15 -3.04
C HIS A 110 -4.24 6.11 -3.67
N ALA A 111 -5.52 6.45 -3.78
CA ALA A 111 -6.51 5.55 -4.39
C ALA A 111 -6.15 5.20 -5.84
N GLU A 112 -5.72 6.19 -6.63
CA GLU A 112 -5.28 5.95 -8.00
C GLU A 112 -4.00 5.12 -8.06
N ALA A 113 -3.02 5.37 -7.19
CA ALA A 113 -1.82 4.54 -7.09
C ALA A 113 -2.16 3.07 -6.83
N ILE A 114 -3.12 2.80 -5.91
CA ILE A 114 -3.58 1.45 -5.60
C ILE A 114 -4.31 0.82 -6.78
N VAL A 115 -5.31 1.50 -7.34
CA VAL A 115 -6.24 0.91 -8.32
C VAL A 115 -5.58 0.71 -9.68
N THR A 116 -4.74 1.65 -10.11
CA THR A 116 -4.18 1.64 -11.46
C THR A 116 -2.71 1.26 -11.51
N GLY A 117 -1.97 1.44 -10.41
CA GLY A 117 -0.52 1.33 -10.41
C GLY A 117 0.03 0.01 -9.87
N ILE A 118 -0.62 -0.64 -8.91
CA ILE A 118 -0.12 -1.85 -8.26
C ILE A 118 0.12 -2.98 -9.26
N ASP A 119 -0.82 -3.28 -10.14
CA ASP A 119 -0.69 -4.36 -11.13
C ASP A 119 0.52 -4.17 -12.06
N TYR A 120 0.89 -2.92 -12.34
CA TYR A 120 2.08 -2.59 -13.14
C TYR A 120 3.38 -2.63 -12.32
N ALA A 121 3.30 -2.46 -11.01
CA ALA A 121 4.44 -2.65 -10.12
C ALA A 121 4.70 -4.15 -9.90
N ASP A 122 3.66 -4.92 -9.60
CA ASP A 122 3.74 -6.37 -9.45
C ASP A 122 4.29 -7.05 -10.71
N GLU A 123 3.87 -6.58 -11.91
CA GLU A 123 4.34 -7.14 -13.18
C GLU A 123 5.88 -7.07 -13.32
N VAL A 124 6.54 -6.09 -12.73
CA VAL A 124 7.97 -5.82 -12.99
C VAL A 124 8.87 -6.02 -11.76
N THR A 125 8.31 -6.51 -10.67
CA THR A 125 9.04 -6.76 -9.41
C THR A 125 8.96 -8.22 -9.01
N GLY A 126 9.87 -8.65 -8.13
CA GLY A 126 9.89 -10.01 -7.60
C GLY A 126 10.47 -11.06 -8.54
N PRO A 127 10.42 -12.34 -8.12
CA PRO A 127 11.03 -13.44 -8.85
C PRO A 127 10.35 -13.74 -10.19
N ASP A 128 9.07 -13.40 -10.32
CA ASP A 128 8.24 -13.65 -11.51
C ASP A 128 8.12 -12.42 -12.41
N ALA A 129 9.00 -11.43 -12.21
CA ALA A 129 8.96 -10.17 -12.97
C ALA A 129 8.99 -10.38 -14.48
N VAL A 130 8.06 -9.77 -15.17
CA VAL A 130 7.97 -9.77 -16.64
C VAL A 130 8.90 -8.70 -17.20
N LEU A 131 10.06 -9.11 -17.69
CA LEU A 131 11.11 -8.21 -18.18
C LEU A 131 11.38 -8.37 -19.69
N LEU A 132 10.35 -8.76 -20.44
CA LEU A 132 10.42 -8.95 -21.89
C LEU A 132 9.68 -7.81 -22.61
N LYS A 133 10.35 -7.18 -23.59
CA LYS A 133 9.85 -6.01 -24.33
C LYS A 133 8.48 -6.24 -24.98
N ASP A 134 8.25 -7.44 -25.48
CA ASP A 134 7.02 -7.75 -26.23
C ASP A 134 5.86 -8.18 -25.33
N VAL A 135 6.13 -8.45 -24.05
CA VAL A 135 5.15 -8.95 -23.08
C VAL A 135 4.78 -7.89 -22.05
N GLN A 136 5.76 -7.12 -21.56
CA GLN A 136 5.57 -6.10 -20.55
C GLN A 136 4.61 -5.01 -21.04
N ARG A 137 3.63 -4.65 -20.22
CA ARG A 137 2.61 -3.64 -20.54
C ARG A 137 3.20 -2.23 -20.61
N TYR A 138 3.91 -1.79 -19.57
CA TYR A 138 4.60 -0.51 -19.53
C TYR A 138 6.06 -0.68 -19.90
N LYS A 139 6.43 -0.22 -21.11
CA LYS A 139 7.73 -0.53 -21.75
C LYS A 139 8.85 0.42 -21.41
N GLU A 140 8.52 1.64 -21.00
CA GLU A 140 9.51 2.61 -20.55
C GLU A 140 10.27 2.07 -19.32
N GLY A 141 11.57 2.35 -19.23
CA GLY A 141 12.38 1.88 -18.11
C GLY A 141 12.76 0.39 -18.11
N LEU A 142 12.35 -0.39 -19.10
CA LEU A 142 12.63 -1.83 -19.16
C LEU A 142 14.11 -2.18 -18.98
N ARG A 143 15.00 -1.39 -19.58
CA ARG A 143 16.45 -1.60 -19.47
C ARG A 143 16.93 -1.41 -18.03
N GLU A 144 16.44 -0.38 -17.37
CA GLU A 144 16.80 -0.02 -16.01
C GLU A 144 16.18 -0.98 -14.96
N ARG A 145 15.10 -1.67 -15.31
CA ARG A 145 14.48 -2.70 -14.45
C ARG A 145 15.21 -4.03 -14.49
N ARG A 146 16.18 -4.19 -15.39
CA ARG A 146 16.95 -5.44 -15.53
C ARG A 146 18.29 -5.37 -14.81
N LEU A 147 18.64 -6.46 -14.17
CA LEU A 147 19.98 -6.70 -13.67
C LEU A 147 20.68 -7.71 -14.59
N CYS A 148 21.90 -7.40 -14.98
CA CYS A 148 22.71 -8.28 -15.82
C CYS A 148 23.67 -9.09 -14.95
N THR A 149 23.68 -10.40 -15.14
CA THR A 149 24.65 -11.30 -14.52
C THR A 149 25.78 -11.62 -15.49
N GLY A 150 27.03 -11.56 -15.03
CA GLY A 150 28.18 -11.96 -15.80
C GLY A 150 29.49 -11.46 -15.19
N ASN A 151 30.47 -12.36 -15.06
CA ASN A 151 31.83 -12.02 -14.67
C ASN A 151 32.58 -11.53 -15.90
N GLY A 152 32.74 -10.22 -16.01
CA GLY A 152 33.69 -9.63 -16.95
C GLY A 152 33.08 -9.07 -18.24
N GLY A 153 32.97 -7.76 -18.28
CA GLY A 153 32.74 -6.97 -19.48
C GLY A 153 31.27 -6.90 -19.93
N HIS A 154 30.91 -5.77 -20.45
CA HIS A 154 29.56 -5.35 -20.82
C HIS A 154 28.82 -6.21 -21.87
N HIS A 155 29.36 -7.35 -22.26
CA HIS A 155 28.85 -8.11 -23.41
C HIS A 155 28.59 -9.60 -23.18
N VAL A 156 28.72 -10.13 -21.94
CA VAL A 156 28.71 -11.58 -21.69
C VAL A 156 27.78 -11.98 -20.54
N GLY A 157 26.69 -11.30 -20.35
CA GLY A 157 25.72 -11.65 -19.30
C GLY A 157 24.30 -11.68 -19.81
N LYS A 158 23.46 -12.50 -19.19
CA LYS A 158 22.01 -12.38 -19.35
C LYS A 158 21.52 -11.21 -18.51
N CYS A 159 20.70 -10.34 -19.12
CA CYS A 159 20.04 -9.23 -18.43
C CYS A 159 18.55 -9.59 -18.26
N ASP A 160 18.27 -10.60 -17.47
CA ASP A 160 16.95 -11.19 -17.29
C ASP A 160 16.49 -11.25 -15.81
N LEU A 161 17.34 -10.79 -14.89
CA LEU A 161 16.95 -10.71 -13.49
C LEU A 161 16.27 -9.37 -13.16
N PRO A 162 15.28 -9.36 -12.25
CA PRO A 162 14.70 -8.12 -11.77
C PRO A 162 15.72 -7.33 -10.93
N LYS A 163 15.80 -6.02 -11.20
CA LYS A 163 16.57 -5.10 -10.37
C LYS A 163 15.77 -4.74 -9.11
N TYR A 164 14.48 -4.56 -9.25
CA TYR A 164 13.55 -4.25 -8.18
C TYR A 164 12.85 -5.54 -7.76
N PHE A 165 13.14 -5.97 -6.53
CA PHE A 165 12.52 -7.21 -6.04
C PHE A 165 11.21 -6.93 -5.29
N ASP A 166 11.04 -5.68 -4.84
CA ASP A 166 9.82 -5.23 -4.20
C ASP A 166 9.63 -3.70 -4.37
N TYR A 167 8.47 -3.20 -3.94
CA TYR A 167 8.08 -1.81 -3.96
C TYR A 167 7.23 -1.47 -2.74
N VAL A 168 7.02 -0.18 -2.47
CA VAL A 168 6.05 0.34 -1.50
C VAL A 168 5.09 1.31 -2.17
N VAL A 169 3.87 1.41 -1.64
CA VAL A 169 2.87 2.43 -1.98
C VAL A 169 2.73 3.35 -0.79
N VAL A 170 3.16 4.60 -0.94
CA VAL A 170 3.11 5.60 0.14
C VAL A 170 2.44 6.86 -0.40
N GLY A 171 1.33 7.26 0.22
CA GLY A 171 0.54 8.37 -0.31
C GLY A 171 0.20 8.17 -1.79
N ASN A 172 0.44 9.18 -2.60
CA ASN A 172 0.14 9.18 -4.04
C ASN A 172 1.23 8.54 -4.92
N MET A 173 2.15 7.76 -4.37
CA MET A 173 3.25 7.21 -5.18
C MET A 173 3.48 5.73 -4.97
N ILE A 174 4.11 5.11 -5.98
CA ILE A 174 4.71 3.77 -5.91
C ILE A 174 6.21 3.92 -6.08
N LEU A 175 6.98 3.40 -5.13
CA LEU A 175 8.44 3.43 -5.11
C LEU A 175 8.97 2.01 -5.29
N LEU A 176 9.55 1.71 -6.45
CA LEU A 176 10.24 0.45 -6.74
C LEU A 176 11.69 0.59 -6.28
N CYS A 177 12.16 -0.34 -5.47
CA CYS A 177 13.46 -0.25 -4.81
C CYS A 177 14.38 -1.40 -5.25
N GLN A 178 15.62 -1.06 -5.54
CA GLN A 178 16.63 -2.04 -5.88
C GLN A 178 16.83 -3.04 -4.73
N GLY A 179 16.98 -4.32 -5.07
CA GLY A 179 17.29 -5.39 -4.12
C GLY A 179 17.35 -6.74 -4.82
N LYS A 180 18.10 -7.66 -4.25
CA LYS A 180 18.19 -9.05 -4.75
C LYS A 180 17.09 -9.95 -4.19
N ASP A 181 16.37 -9.48 -3.20
CA ASP A 181 15.22 -10.12 -2.54
C ASP A 181 14.31 -9.03 -1.94
N SER A 182 13.12 -9.43 -1.51
CA SER A 182 12.11 -8.52 -0.95
C SER A 182 12.61 -7.79 0.31
N SER A 183 13.34 -8.47 1.18
CA SER A 183 13.85 -7.87 2.43
C SER A 183 14.80 -6.71 2.14
N ILE A 184 15.73 -6.89 1.20
CA ILE A 184 16.68 -5.84 0.81
C ILE A 184 15.98 -4.71 0.04
N SER A 185 15.04 -5.03 -0.86
CA SER A 185 14.25 -4.00 -1.55
C SER A 185 13.45 -3.15 -0.57
N LEU A 186 12.74 -3.77 0.37
CA LEU A 186 11.96 -3.04 1.37
C LEU A 186 12.83 -2.24 2.34
N GLN A 187 14.03 -2.72 2.69
CA GLN A 187 14.98 -1.93 3.45
C GLN A 187 15.45 -0.69 2.68
N ASN A 188 15.78 -0.83 1.40
CA ASN A 188 16.15 0.30 0.57
C ASN A 188 14.97 1.28 0.36
N CYS A 189 13.74 0.79 0.29
CA CYS A 189 12.55 1.64 0.33
C CYS A 189 12.46 2.42 1.64
N ALA A 190 12.65 1.75 2.78
CA ALA A 190 12.62 2.38 4.10
C ALA A 190 13.69 3.47 4.23
N ASP A 191 14.91 3.18 3.78
CA ASP A 191 16.03 4.13 3.82
C ASP A 191 15.76 5.38 2.97
N MET A 192 15.13 5.22 1.79
CA MET A 192 14.73 6.35 0.95
C MET A 192 13.59 7.14 1.61
N MET A 193 12.57 6.46 2.12
CA MET A 193 11.42 7.12 2.75
C MET A 193 11.76 7.80 4.08
N ALA A 194 12.79 7.36 4.78
CA ALA A 194 13.26 8.01 6.01
C ALA A 194 13.83 9.43 5.78
N VAL A 195 14.24 9.75 4.56
CA VAL A 195 14.81 11.05 4.20
C VAL A 195 13.87 11.92 3.37
N VAL A 196 12.87 11.33 2.73
CA VAL A 196 11.80 12.04 2.00
C VAL A 196 10.71 12.46 2.99
N GLN A 197 10.84 13.66 3.56
CA GLN A 197 9.93 14.21 4.57
C GLN A 197 9.10 15.37 4.03
#